data_1d9901ff22c36ef635a41579c27451ca
#
_entry.id   1d9901ff22c36ef635a41579c27451ca
#
_cell.length_a   1.000
_cell.length_b   1.000
_cell.length_c   1.000
_cell.angle_alpha   90.00
_cell.angle_beta   90.00
_cell.angle_gamma   90.00
#
_symmetry.space_group_name_H-M   'P 1'
#
loop_
_entity.id
_entity.type
_entity.pdbx_description
1 polymer ?
#
loop_
_entity_poly.entity_id
_entity_poly.type
_entity_poly.pdbx_seq_one_letter_code
_entity_poly.pdbx_strand_id
1 'polypeptide(L)'
;AHFFASLINEKKIECRPAMDFEQVSGLTKREANAIARAYMRDLEKLTGYRPAFYSNEYDVRVLWGSGLSKYPLWIAEYVSRPSSVGSWKSWTGFQYSDKGAVSGVRGLVDRNRFKQGIYLGTREKAQERPVVYRVKQGDTLSHIARRYGTTVKRLERLNRIENPDLIYPGEKLIIRQ
;
A
#
# COMPACT_ATOMS: atom_id res chain seq x y z
N ALA A 1 1.63 3.82 -6.69
CA ALA A 1 1.47 2.42 -6.25
C ALA A 1 2.56 1.51 -6.82
N HIS A 2 2.78 1.48 -8.17
CA HIS A 2 3.71 0.56 -8.84
C HIS A 2 5.15 0.67 -8.33
N PHE A 3 5.71 1.86 -8.30
CA PHE A 3 7.06 2.10 -7.79
C PHE A 3 7.22 1.61 -6.34
N PHE A 4 6.29 1.97 -5.46
CA PHE A 4 6.33 1.54 -4.07
C PHE A 4 6.20 0.01 -3.93
N ALA A 5 5.28 -0.59 -4.67
CA ALA A 5 5.13 -2.04 -4.69
C ALA A 5 6.41 -2.76 -5.13
N SER A 6 7.14 -2.24 -6.14
CA SER A 6 8.40 -2.83 -6.59
C SER A 6 9.50 -2.80 -5.52
N LEU A 7 9.47 -1.81 -4.63
CA LEU A 7 10.45 -1.71 -3.54
C LEU A 7 10.21 -2.74 -2.41
N ILE A 8 8.96 -3.13 -2.17
CA ILE A 8 8.59 -3.95 -1.02
C ILE A 8 8.25 -5.41 -1.35
N ASN A 9 7.89 -5.72 -2.61
CA ASN A 9 7.40 -7.05 -3.00
C ASN A 9 8.38 -8.21 -2.73
N GLU A 10 9.68 -7.92 -2.71
CA GLU A 10 10.73 -8.93 -2.43
C GLU A 10 11.27 -8.82 -1.00
N LYS A 11 10.70 -7.92 -0.19
CA LYS A 11 11.13 -7.71 1.19
C LYS A 11 10.22 -8.47 2.15
N LYS A 12 10.81 -8.98 3.22
CA LYS A 12 10.07 -9.45 4.38
C LYS A 12 9.65 -8.22 5.18
N ILE A 13 8.39 -7.84 5.07
CA ILE A 13 7.81 -6.76 5.86
C ILE A 13 6.90 -7.34 6.95
N GLU A 14 6.91 -6.74 8.11
CA GLU A 14 6.12 -7.19 9.27
C GLU A 14 4.88 -6.32 9.49
N CYS A 15 4.93 -5.09 8.97
CA CYS A 15 3.84 -4.13 9.08
C CYS A 15 3.21 -3.86 7.72
N ARG A 16 1.96 -3.42 7.73
CA ARG A 16 1.26 -2.99 6.52
C ARG A 16 1.98 -1.83 5.86
N PRO A 17 2.15 -1.84 4.52
CA PRO A 17 2.53 -0.63 3.82
C PRO A 17 1.46 0.44 4.07
N ALA A 18 1.87 1.68 4.22
CA ALA A 18 0.95 2.78 4.43
C ALA A 18 0.96 3.75 3.23
N MET A 19 -0.21 4.28 2.91
CA MET A 19 -0.36 5.44 2.04
C MET A 19 -0.38 6.67 2.92
N ASP A 20 0.54 7.58 2.66
CA ASP A 20 0.57 8.95 3.16
C ASP A 20 0.13 9.89 2.03
N PHE A 21 -0.96 10.63 2.23
CA PHE A 21 -1.50 11.56 1.25
C PHE A 21 -2.05 12.81 1.95
N GLU A 22 -1.15 13.72 2.29
CA GLU A 22 -1.46 14.91 3.07
C GLU A 22 -1.54 16.18 2.22
N GLN A 23 -0.84 16.23 1.08
CA GLN A 23 -0.88 17.39 0.19
C GLN A 23 -1.99 17.23 -0.85
N VAL A 24 -3.16 17.76 -0.51
CA VAL A 24 -4.37 17.69 -1.35
C VAL A 24 -4.81 19.06 -1.88
N SER A 25 -3.99 20.10 -1.70
CA SER A 25 -4.27 21.44 -2.20
C SER A 25 -4.48 21.45 -3.71
N GLY A 26 -5.50 22.16 -4.18
CA GLY A 26 -5.88 22.18 -5.59
C GLY A 26 -6.76 21.02 -6.05
N LEU A 27 -7.05 20.05 -5.20
CA LEU A 27 -7.97 18.95 -5.48
C LEU A 27 -9.33 19.18 -4.83
N THR A 28 -10.39 18.84 -5.54
CA THR A 28 -11.71 18.70 -4.93
C THR A 28 -11.74 17.45 -4.04
N LYS A 29 -12.65 17.42 -3.07
CA LYS A 29 -12.90 16.24 -2.23
C LYS A 29 -13.13 14.97 -3.05
N ARG A 30 -13.85 15.08 -4.18
CA ARG A 30 -14.13 13.96 -5.09
C ARG A 30 -12.85 13.42 -5.73
N GLU A 31 -11.99 14.31 -6.21
CA GLU A 31 -10.71 13.94 -6.86
C GLU A 31 -9.75 13.33 -5.87
N ALA A 32 -9.54 13.95 -4.71
CA ALA A 32 -8.68 13.41 -3.65
C ALA A 32 -9.12 11.99 -3.26
N ASN A 33 -10.42 11.77 -3.03
CA ASN A 33 -10.96 10.44 -2.72
C ASN A 33 -10.81 9.44 -3.87
N ALA A 34 -10.94 9.88 -5.13
CA ALA A 34 -10.75 9.01 -6.29
C ALA A 34 -9.30 8.55 -6.40
N ILE A 35 -8.34 9.47 -6.25
CA ILE A 35 -6.90 9.17 -6.26
C ILE A 35 -6.54 8.21 -5.12
N ALA A 36 -6.96 8.53 -3.89
CA ALA A 36 -6.67 7.70 -2.73
C ALA A 36 -7.21 6.27 -2.89
N ARG A 37 -8.48 6.12 -3.30
CA ARG A 37 -9.08 4.79 -3.55
C ARG A 37 -8.38 4.01 -4.65
N ALA A 38 -7.97 4.69 -5.74
CA ALA A 38 -7.24 4.05 -6.82
C ALA A 38 -5.87 3.55 -6.34
N TYR A 39 -5.12 4.41 -5.64
CA TYR A 39 -3.82 4.05 -5.09
C TYR A 39 -3.89 2.87 -4.12
N MET A 40 -4.80 2.93 -3.15
CA MET A 40 -4.96 1.89 -2.13
C MET A 40 -5.35 0.53 -2.75
N ARG A 41 -6.29 0.54 -3.70
CA ARG A 41 -6.70 -0.65 -4.43
C ARG A 41 -5.53 -1.25 -5.23
N ASP A 42 -4.80 -0.40 -5.95
CA ASP A 42 -3.70 -0.85 -6.80
C ASP A 42 -2.52 -1.33 -5.96
N LEU A 43 -2.22 -0.68 -4.84
CA LEU A 43 -1.20 -1.14 -3.91
C LEU A 43 -1.58 -2.50 -3.29
N GLU A 44 -2.83 -2.66 -2.83
CA GLU A 44 -3.35 -3.95 -2.33
C GLU A 44 -3.22 -5.06 -3.39
N LYS A 45 -3.60 -4.75 -4.64
CA LYS A 45 -3.49 -5.69 -5.77
C LYS A 45 -2.05 -6.05 -6.11
N LEU A 46 -1.14 -5.08 -6.11
CA LEU A 46 0.25 -5.26 -6.49
C LEU A 46 1.08 -5.98 -5.42
N THR A 47 0.77 -5.78 -4.15
CA THR A 47 1.54 -6.33 -3.04
C THR A 47 0.91 -7.56 -2.39
N GLY A 48 -0.41 -7.74 -2.53
CA GLY A 48 -1.17 -8.75 -1.80
C GLY A 48 -1.47 -8.36 -0.36
N TYR A 49 -0.97 -7.23 0.12
CA TYR A 49 -1.21 -6.73 1.47
C TYR A 49 -2.24 -5.62 1.44
N ARG A 50 -3.22 -5.67 2.35
CA ARG A 50 -4.13 -4.54 2.57
C ARG A 50 -3.35 -3.42 3.24
N PRO A 51 -3.13 -2.26 2.56
CA PRO A 51 -2.34 -1.17 3.12
C PRO A 51 -3.10 -0.44 4.23
N ALA A 52 -2.36 0.26 5.10
CA ALA A 52 -2.92 1.24 6.01
C ALA A 52 -3.09 2.59 5.31
N PHE A 53 -4.06 3.37 5.74
CA PHE A 53 -4.30 4.72 5.29
C PHE A 53 -3.89 5.69 6.41
N TYR A 54 -2.86 6.50 6.15
CA TYR A 54 -2.40 7.53 7.08
C TYR A 54 -3.02 8.87 6.71
N SER A 55 -3.48 9.62 7.70
CA SER A 55 -3.93 11.00 7.54
C SER A 55 -4.08 11.70 8.90
N ASN A 56 -4.08 13.03 8.89
CA ASN A 56 -4.40 13.83 10.08
C ASN A 56 -5.90 13.76 10.43
N GLU A 57 -6.25 14.08 11.66
CA GLU A 57 -7.63 14.02 12.19
C GLU A 57 -8.59 14.91 11.39
N TYR A 58 -8.18 16.14 11.06
CA TYR A 58 -9.02 17.07 10.33
C TYR A 58 -9.47 16.48 8.98
N ASP A 59 -8.54 15.98 8.18
CA ASP A 59 -8.87 15.38 6.88
C ASP A 59 -9.66 14.09 7.01
N VAL A 60 -9.38 13.28 8.03
CA VAL A 60 -10.17 12.08 8.35
C VAL A 60 -11.64 12.43 8.59
N ARG A 61 -11.90 13.54 9.25
CA ARG A 61 -13.26 14.01 9.57
C ARG A 61 -13.98 14.67 8.41
N VAL A 62 -13.27 15.51 7.61
CA VAL A 62 -13.94 16.39 6.64
C VAL A 62 -13.71 15.97 5.17
N LEU A 63 -12.58 15.36 4.86
CA LEU A 63 -12.15 15.10 3.49
C LEU A 63 -12.44 13.66 3.05
N TRP A 64 -12.03 12.68 3.87
CA TRP A 64 -12.03 11.29 3.47
C TRP A 64 -13.39 10.63 3.61
N GLY A 65 -13.87 9.99 2.54
CA GLY A 65 -15.16 9.32 2.51
C GLY A 65 -15.10 7.85 2.94
N SER A 66 -16.28 7.27 3.16
CA SER A 66 -16.46 5.88 3.62
C SER A 66 -15.82 4.82 2.71
N GLY A 67 -15.56 5.14 1.45
CA GLY A 67 -14.88 4.21 0.52
C GLY A 67 -13.45 3.85 0.91
N LEU A 68 -12.82 4.61 1.82
CA LEU A 68 -11.50 4.34 2.38
C LEU A 68 -11.57 3.61 3.73
N SER A 69 -12.71 3.64 4.43
CA SER A 69 -12.84 3.09 5.79
C SER A 69 -12.70 1.57 5.90
N LYS A 70 -12.64 0.86 4.78
CA LYS A 70 -12.27 -0.56 4.73
C LYS A 70 -10.78 -0.84 4.97
N TYR A 71 -9.94 0.19 4.85
CA TYR A 71 -8.51 0.10 5.10
C TYR A 71 -8.20 0.46 6.55
N PRO A 72 -7.20 -0.17 7.20
CA PRO A 72 -6.77 0.21 8.54
C PRO A 72 -6.37 1.69 8.59
N LEU A 73 -6.88 2.44 9.56
CA LEU A 73 -6.56 3.86 9.74
C LEU A 73 -5.33 4.03 10.63
N TRP A 74 -4.37 4.80 10.16
CA TRP A 74 -3.29 5.38 10.96
C TRP A 74 -3.54 6.90 11.02
N ILE A 75 -4.06 7.36 12.16
CA ILE A 75 -4.47 8.76 12.34
C ILE A 75 -3.40 9.54 13.10
N ALA A 76 -3.18 10.78 12.69
CA ALA A 76 -2.33 11.73 13.36
C ALA A 76 -3.16 12.82 14.04
N GLU A 77 -2.98 12.98 15.33
CA GLU A 77 -3.50 14.07 16.14
C GLU A 77 -2.67 14.16 17.42
N TYR A 78 -2.09 15.33 17.71
CA TYR A 78 -1.13 15.49 18.82
C TYR A 78 -1.81 15.69 20.15
N VAL A 79 -2.54 14.68 20.58
CA VAL A 79 -3.36 14.62 21.80
C VAL A 79 -3.20 13.24 22.47
N SER A 80 -3.81 13.04 23.64
CA SER A 80 -3.73 11.78 24.37
C SER A 80 -4.50 10.62 23.71
N ARG A 81 -5.57 10.94 22.98
CA ARG A 81 -6.40 10.02 22.19
C ARG A 81 -7.06 10.77 21.04
N PRO A 82 -7.29 10.14 19.88
CA PRO A 82 -7.95 10.79 18.76
C PRO A 82 -9.35 11.29 19.14
N SER A 83 -9.66 12.52 18.73
CA SER A 83 -10.98 13.16 18.97
C SER A 83 -12.05 12.59 18.05
N SER A 84 -11.67 12.16 16.84
CA SER A 84 -12.57 11.54 15.86
C SER A 84 -11.80 10.54 14.99
N VAL A 85 -12.52 9.58 14.43
CA VAL A 85 -12.00 8.67 13.40
C VAL A 85 -12.83 8.75 12.11
N GLY A 86 -13.62 9.82 11.94
CA GLY A 86 -14.43 10.05 10.74
C GLY A 86 -15.33 8.87 10.39
N SER A 87 -15.21 8.39 9.15
CA SER A 87 -15.98 7.25 8.64
C SER A 87 -15.47 5.87 9.09
N TRP A 88 -14.35 5.80 9.82
CA TRP A 88 -13.81 4.54 10.33
C TRP A 88 -14.47 4.14 11.64
N LYS A 89 -14.48 2.84 11.94
CA LYS A 89 -14.97 2.33 13.23
C LYS A 89 -13.95 2.50 14.36
N SER A 90 -12.67 2.47 14.02
CA SER A 90 -11.56 2.63 14.96
C SER A 90 -10.27 2.93 14.20
N TRP A 91 -9.27 3.40 14.94
CA TRP A 91 -7.91 3.52 14.43
C TRP A 91 -7.09 2.24 14.67
N THR A 92 -6.07 2.03 13.85
CA THR A 92 -5.08 0.94 13.94
C THR A 92 -3.71 1.48 14.32
N GLY A 93 -3.34 2.66 13.80
CA GLY A 93 -2.18 3.44 14.18
C GLY A 93 -2.62 4.81 14.69
N PHE A 94 -1.92 5.35 15.68
CA PHE A 94 -2.15 6.68 16.23
C PHE A 94 -0.82 7.40 16.46
N GLN A 95 -0.54 8.42 15.64
CA GLN A 95 0.56 9.34 15.82
C GLN A 95 0.12 10.44 16.79
N TYR A 96 0.67 10.41 17.99
CA TYR A 96 0.22 11.30 19.08
C TYR A 96 1.19 12.44 19.36
N SER A 97 2.34 12.48 18.69
CA SER A 97 3.33 13.56 18.83
C SER A 97 4.32 13.55 17.68
N ASP A 98 4.78 14.71 17.26
CA ASP A 98 5.89 14.99 16.35
C ASP A 98 7.16 15.46 17.09
N LYS A 99 7.11 15.50 18.44
CA LYS A 99 8.14 16.06 19.31
C LYS A 99 8.72 15.05 20.29
N GLY A 100 8.80 13.78 19.84
CA GLY A 100 9.39 12.71 20.63
C GLY A 100 10.91 12.82 20.71
N ALA A 101 11.48 12.51 21.88
CA ALA A 101 12.92 12.28 22.03
C ALA A 101 13.18 10.78 22.21
N VAL A 102 14.16 10.25 21.49
CA VAL A 102 14.58 8.84 21.57
C VAL A 102 16.08 8.79 21.76
N SER A 103 16.53 8.06 22.76
CA SER A 103 17.97 7.90 23.04
C SER A 103 18.69 7.32 21.81
N GLY A 104 19.80 7.95 21.43
CA GLY A 104 20.58 7.54 20.24
C GLY A 104 20.06 8.12 18.91
N VAL A 105 18.94 8.82 18.88
CA VAL A 105 18.43 9.51 17.70
C VAL A 105 18.61 11.02 17.86
N ARG A 106 19.26 11.65 16.88
CA ARG A 106 19.43 13.11 16.87
C ARG A 106 18.16 13.77 16.33
N GLY A 107 17.64 14.77 17.06
CA GLY A 107 16.44 15.52 16.70
C GLY A 107 15.16 14.94 17.27
N LEU A 108 14.05 15.55 16.88
CA LEU A 108 12.70 15.12 17.29
C LEU A 108 12.19 14.06 16.33
N VAL A 109 11.38 13.14 16.84
CA VAL A 109 10.81 12.03 16.08
C VAL A 109 9.32 11.91 16.38
N ASP A 110 8.59 11.37 15.42
CA ASP A 110 7.19 11.02 15.57
C ASP A 110 7.00 9.88 16.57
N ARG A 111 6.00 10.02 17.41
CA ARG A 111 5.63 8.96 18.36
C ARG A 111 4.28 8.39 18.04
N ASN A 112 4.25 7.08 17.95
CA ASN A 112 3.09 6.34 17.52
C ASN A 112 2.69 5.25 18.51
N ARG A 113 1.40 4.92 18.54
CA ARG A 113 0.84 3.72 19.17
C ARG A 113 0.18 2.90 18.07
N PHE A 114 0.49 1.62 18.02
CA PHE A 114 -0.11 0.70 17.06
C PHE A 114 -0.90 -0.40 17.78
N LYS A 115 -2.05 -0.74 17.21
CA LYS A 115 -2.81 -1.94 17.56
C LYS A 115 -2.37 -3.09 16.67
N GLN A 116 -2.75 -4.31 17.06
CA GLN A 116 -2.40 -5.55 16.37
C GLN A 116 -2.73 -5.51 14.86
N GLY A 117 -3.76 -4.80 14.45
CA GLY A 117 -4.16 -4.69 13.05
C GLY A 117 -3.16 -3.99 12.12
N ILE A 118 -2.08 -3.36 12.64
CA ILE A 118 -1.01 -2.79 11.80
C ILE A 118 -0.03 -3.86 11.32
N TYR A 119 0.11 -4.94 12.07
CA TYR A 119 1.02 -6.02 11.73
C TYR A 119 0.40 -6.95 10.69
N LEU A 120 1.23 -7.44 9.80
CA LEU A 120 0.86 -8.51 8.89
C LEU A 120 0.93 -9.82 9.68
N GLY A 121 -0.23 -10.32 10.11
CA GLY A 121 -0.31 -11.66 10.70
C GLY A 121 0.10 -12.73 9.70
N THR A 122 0.51 -13.89 10.17
CA THR A 122 0.88 -15.05 9.34
C THR A 122 -0.25 -15.53 8.41
N ARG A 123 -1.48 -15.03 8.58
CA ARG A 123 -2.68 -15.36 7.77
C ARG A 123 -3.21 -14.25 6.86
N GLU A 124 -2.63 -13.06 6.89
CA GLU A 124 -3.11 -11.92 6.07
C GLU A 124 -2.30 -11.67 4.80
N LYS A 125 -1.54 -12.65 4.31
CA LYS A 125 -1.38 -12.71 2.86
C LYS A 125 -2.80 -12.83 2.32
N ALA A 126 -3.30 -11.80 1.64
CA ALA A 126 -4.55 -11.90 0.90
C ALA A 126 -4.49 -13.25 0.20
N GLN A 127 -5.53 -14.10 0.36
CA GLN A 127 -5.55 -15.43 -0.27
C GLN A 127 -4.99 -15.27 -1.67
N GLU A 128 -3.79 -15.73 -1.88
CA GLU A 128 -3.04 -15.53 -3.10
C GLU A 128 -3.77 -16.32 -4.19
N ARG A 129 -4.81 -15.71 -4.77
CA ARG A 129 -5.25 -16.14 -6.08
C ARG A 129 -4.12 -15.73 -7.02
N PRO A 130 -3.52 -16.67 -7.74
CA PRO A 130 -2.44 -16.32 -8.64
C PRO A 130 -2.92 -15.23 -9.59
N VAL A 131 -2.19 -14.12 -9.62
CA VAL A 131 -2.46 -13.07 -10.61
C VAL A 131 -1.87 -13.56 -11.91
N VAL A 132 -2.74 -13.87 -12.86
CA VAL A 132 -2.34 -14.33 -14.19
C VAL A 132 -2.57 -13.21 -15.21
N TYR A 133 -1.55 -12.92 -15.99
CA TYR A 133 -1.62 -11.99 -17.11
C TYR A 133 -1.56 -12.76 -18.43
N ARG A 134 -2.38 -12.37 -19.40
CA ARG A 134 -2.28 -12.89 -20.77
C ARG A 134 -1.46 -11.90 -21.60
N VAL A 135 -0.34 -12.37 -22.11
CA VAL A 135 0.57 -11.59 -22.95
C VAL A 135 -0.17 -11.07 -24.18
N LYS A 136 0.03 -9.80 -24.48
CA LYS A 136 -0.52 -9.13 -25.67
C LYS A 136 0.60 -8.89 -26.69
N GLN A 137 0.21 -8.64 -27.93
CA GLN A 137 1.17 -8.25 -28.96
C GLN A 137 1.91 -6.97 -28.56
N GLY A 138 3.23 -6.97 -28.67
CA GLY A 138 4.11 -5.86 -28.27
C GLY A 138 4.50 -5.84 -26.79
N ASP A 139 4.01 -6.77 -25.97
CA ASP A 139 4.47 -6.88 -24.58
C ASP A 139 5.91 -7.41 -24.51
N THR A 140 6.62 -6.97 -23.49
CA THR A 140 7.90 -7.53 -23.05
C THR A 140 7.82 -7.86 -21.57
N LEU A 141 8.62 -8.81 -21.09
CA LEU A 141 8.69 -9.12 -19.64
C LEU A 141 9.03 -7.90 -18.81
N SER A 142 9.88 -7.00 -19.32
CA SER A 142 10.24 -5.74 -18.64
C SER A 142 9.04 -4.81 -18.48
N HIS A 143 8.21 -4.65 -19.51
CA HIS A 143 6.99 -3.86 -19.44
C HIS A 143 5.96 -4.47 -18.50
N ILE A 144 5.79 -5.80 -18.56
CA ILE A 144 4.89 -6.52 -17.67
C ILE A 144 5.37 -6.41 -16.21
N ALA A 145 6.67 -6.64 -15.96
CA ALA A 145 7.25 -6.51 -14.63
C ALA A 145 7.01 -5.13 -14.04
N ARG A 146 7.29 -4.06 -14.79
CA ARG A 146 7.04 -2.66 -14.37
C ARG A 146 5.56 -2.42 -14.09
N ARG A 147 4.68 -2.89 -14.98
CA ARG A 147 3.22 -2.74 -14.85
C ARG A 147 2.66 -3.37 -13.58
N TYR A 148 3.24 -4.48 -13.14
CA TYR A 148 2.77 -5.24 -11.98
C TYR A 148 3.65 -5.08 -10.74
N GLY A 149 4.61 -4.14 -10.73
CA GLY A 149 5.46 -3.89 -9.58
C GLY A 149 6.28 -5.11 -9.16
N THR A 150 6.81 -5.84 -10.15
CA THR A 150 7.66 -7.02 -9.97
C THR A 150 8.92 -6.90 -10.81
N THR A 151 9.77 -7.92 -10.80
CA THR A 151 11.01 -7.97 -11.59
C THR A 151 10.92 -9.01 -12.70
N VAL A 152 11.70 -8.82 -13.78
CA VAL A 152 11.84 -9.81 -14.86
C VAL A 152 12.27 -11.16 -14.28
N LYS A 153 13.31 -11.15 -13.43
CA LYS A 153 13.84 -12.35 -12.77
C LYS A 153 12.79 -13.13 -11.95
N ARG A 154 11.84 -12.42 -11.34
CA ARG A 154 10.74 -13.07 -10.62
C ARG A 154 9.72 -13.69 -11.59
N LEU A 155 9.41 -13.01 -12.69
CA LEU A 155 8.53 -13.56 -13.74
C LEU A 155 9.15 -14.80 -14.37
N GLU A 156 10.45 -14.79 -14.69
CA GLU A 156 11.19 -15.95 -15.20
C GLU A 156 11.04 -17.14 -14.26
N ARG A 157 11.34 -16.94 -12.97
CA ARG A 157 11.26 -18.01 -11.97
C ARG A 157 9.84 -18.56 -11.79
N LEU A 158 8.82 -17.68 -11.74
CA LEU A 158 7.42 -18.08 -11.53
C LEU A 158 6.86 -18.86 -12.72
N ASN A 159 7.33 -18.55 -13.93
CA ASN A 159 6.80 -19.11 -15.16
C ASN A 159 7.77 -20.10 -15.84
N ARG A 160 8.95 -20.36 -15.24
CA ARG A 160 10.01 -21.21 -15.80
C ARG A 160 10.46 -20.74 -17.18
N ILE A 161 10.58 -19.42 -17.36
CA ILE A 161 11.02 -18.82 -18.62
C ILE A 161 12.53 -18.87 -18.65
N GLU A 162 13.09 -19.58 -19.65
CA GLU A 162 14.53 -19.71 -19.83
C GLU A 162 15.11 -18.51 -20.58
N ASN A 163 14.37 -17.98 -21.56
CA ASN A 163 14.76 -16.79 -22.32
C ASN A 163 13.79 -15.65 -22.09
N PRO A 164 14.19 -14.59 -21.33
CA PRO A 164 13.32 -13.46 -21.01
C PRO A 164 12.90 -12.60 -22.21
N ASP A 165 13.61 -12.72 -23.31
CA ASP A 165 13.30 -11.97 -24.54
C ASP A 165 12.25 -12.67 -25.40
N LEU A 166 11.84 -13.89 -25.01
CA LEU A 166 10.95 -14.72 -25.79
C LEU A 166 9.66 -15.03 -25.04
N ILE A 167 8.64 -14.20 -25.24
CA ILE A 167 7.27 -14.42 -24.77
C ILE A 167 6.31 -14.24 -25.95
N TYR A 168 5.23 -15.00 -25.96
CA TYR A 168 4.30 -15.02 -27.08
C TYR A 168 2.94 -14.43 -26.74
N PRO A 169 2.31 -13.66 -27.66
CA PRO A 169 0.94 -13.20 -27.49
C PRO A 169 -0.02 -14.38 -27.21
N GLY A 170 -0.87 -14.21 -26.20
CA GLY A 170 -1.79 -15.26 -25.74
C GLY A 170 -1.27 -16.12 -24.60
N GLU A 171 0.03 -16.14 -24.35
CA GLU A 171 0.65 -16.87 -23.24
C GLU A 171 0.13 -16.35 -21.89
N LYS A 172 -0.05 -17.26 -20.93
CA LYS A 172 -0.45 -16.92 -19.57
C LYS A 172 0.76 -16.86 -18.65
N LEU A 173 1.04 -15.70 -18.11
CA LEU A 173 2.12 -15.49 -17.15
C LEU A 173 1.57 -15.36 -15.74
N ILE A 174 2.06 -16.16 -14.83
CA ILE A 174 1.83 -16.00 -13.39
C ILE A 174 2.67 -14.80 -12.93
N ILE A 175 1.98 -13.76 -12.51
CA ILE A 175 2.63 -12.53 -12.02
C ILE A 175 2.97 -12.66 -10.55
N ARG A 176 2.11 -13.37 -9.80
CA ARG A 176 2.21 -13.55 -8.36
C ARG A 176 1.42 -14.80 -7.94
N GLN A 177 2.01 -15.58 -7.04
CA GLN A 177 1.37 -16.65 -6.25
C GLN A 177 1.32 -16.25 -4.81
#